data_3092be024cf11b0d904307fb271572a1
#
_entry.id   3092be024cf11b0d904307fb271572a1
#
_cell.length_a   1.000
_cell.length_b   1.000
_cell.length_c   1.000
_cell.angle_alpha   90.00
_cell.angle_beta   90.00
_cell.angle_gamma   90.00
#
_symmetry.space_group_name_H-M   'P 1'
#
loop_
_entity.id
_entity.type
_entity.pdbx_description
1 polymer ?
#
loop_
_entity_poly.entity_id
_entity_poly.type
_entity_poly.pdbx_seq_one_letter_code
_entity_poly.pdbx_strand_id
1 'polypeptide(L)'
;CACFLESAVHETHACNYLLADDIDMEPVPGYAAASWKRGYGDFVFKPDLSTMRLVPWLEGTALVLCDVQDHHHQDLPHSPRGILKRQIARLTERGYKGMFASELEFYLFDQSYESIRAQHYREPRTANYHIEDYGILQTIRDEPVLRAIRKHLQAAGIAVENSKGEWGPGQEEINVRYADALTMADSHSIIKHACKEIALLQGKAITFMAKWNYNLAGSSSHIHNSLWSLKGNKPLFFDAKAEFGMSKLMRQWVAGQLKYAGDITYFLAPYINSYKRFQAGTFAPTRAVWSNDNRTAGFRLCGEGGKGIRIECRIGGADLNPYLAFA
;
A
#
# COMPACT_ATOMS: atom_id res chain seq x y z
N CYS A 1 -4.90 26.42 12.00
CA CYS A 1 -4.09 26.98 10.90
C CYS A 1 -2.99 27.94 11.38
N ALA A 2 -3.27 28.89 12.30
CA ALA A 2 -2.23 29.84 12.76
C ALA A 2 -1.04 29.10 13.42
N CYS A 3 -1.29 28.20 14.37
CA CYS A 3 -0.26 27.41 15.03
C CYS A 3 0.58 26.58 14.05
N PHE A 4 -0.02 26.02 12.99
CA PHE A 4 0.73 25.30 11.95
C PHE A 4 1.69 26.22 11.21
N LEU A 5 1.24 27.41 10.81
CA LEU A 5 2.07 28.39 10.09
C LEU A 5 3.19 28.98 10.95
N GLU A 6 2.98 29.08 12.26
CA GLU A 6 3.94 29.66 13.20
C GLU A 6 5.01 28.67 13.68
N SER A 7 4.66 27.40 13.86
CA SER A 7 5.57 26.41 14.44
C SER A 7 5.57 25.05 13.74
N ALA A 8 4.42 24.40 13.59
CA ALA A 8 4.33 23.04 13.12
C ALA A 8 4.75 22.86 11.64
N VAL A 9 4.81 23.94 10.85
CA VAL A 9 5.36 23.95 9.49
C VAL A 9 6.85 23.62 9.47
N HIS A 10 7.56 23.90 10.55
CA HIS A 10 9.00 23.64 10.68
C HIS A 10 9.24 22.25 11.28
N GLU A 11 8.59 21.96 12.40
CA GLU A 11 8.61 20.67 13.07
C GLU A 11 7.46 20.55 14.06
N THR A 12 7.15 19.31 14.45
CA THR A 12 6.26 19.00 15.56
C THR A 12 6.80 17.78 16.31
N HIS A 13 6.30 17.54 17.50
CA HIS A 13 6.83 16.52 18.39
C HIS A 13 5.72 15.55 18.80
N ALA A 14 6.09 14.29 18.98
CA ALA A 14 5.21 13.28 19.55
C ALA A 14 6.03 12.20 20.25
N CYS A 15 5.39 11.53 21.21
CA CYS A 15 6.04 10.49 21.97
C CYS A 15 6.58 9.38 21.05
N ASN A 16 7.79 8.92 21.34
CA ASN A 16 8.51 8.00 20.47
C ASN A 16 8.00 6.55 20.53
N TYR A 17 7.01 6.23 21.37
CA TYR A 17 6.33 4.93 21.30
C TYR A 17 5.53 4.76 20.01
N LEU A 18 5.05 5.87 19.42
CA LEU A 18 4.23 5.89 18.21
C LEU A 18 4.91 5.27 16.96
N LEU A 19 6.21 5.03 17.00
CA LEU A 19 6.87 4.33 15.89
C LEU A 19 6.61 2.82 15.90
N ALA A 20 6.27 2.25 17.05
CA ALA A 20 6.10 0.82 17.24
C ALA A 20 5.06 0.55 18.34
N ASP A 21 3.82 0.63 17.98
CA ASP A 21 2.67 0.27 18.78
C ASP A 21 1.78 -0.75 18.05
N ASP A 22 0.93 -1.42 18.80
CA ASP A 22 -0.11 -2.28 18.25
C ASP A 22 -1.43 -1.50 18.04
N ILE A 23 -2.50 -2.21 17.66
CA ILE A 23 -3.80 -1.59 17.37
C ILE A 23 -4.49 -1.02 18.63
N ASP A 24 -4.12 -1.48 19.79
CA ASP A 24 -4.62 -0.97 21.09
C ASP A 24 -3.70 0.14 21.65
N MET A 25 -2.73 0.62 20.85
CA MET A 25 -1.73 1.63 21.19
C MET A 25 -0.75 1.20 22.29
N GLU A 26 -0.60 -0.11 22.50
CA GLU A 26 0.39 -0.65 23.41
C GLU A 26 1.78 -0.70 22.74
N PRO A 27 2.83 -0.16 23.41
CA PRO A 27 4.17 -0.15 22.84
C PRO A 27 4.74 -1.54 22.59
N VAL A 28 5.17 -1.81 21.38
CA VAL A 28 5.82 -3.09 21.01
C VAL A 28 7.26 -3.11 21.56
N PRO A 29 7.64 -4.12 22.37
CA PRO A 29 8.97 -4.20 22.95
C PRO A 29 10.05 -4.56 21.93
N GLY A 30 11.32 -4.26 22.25
CA GLY A 30 12.47 -4.68 21.46
C GLY A 30 13.15 -3.56 20.67
N TYR A 31 12.60 -2.36 20.65
CA TYR A 31 13.22 -1.21 19.99
C TYR A 31 14.29 -0.56 20.85
N ALA A 32 15.48 -0.31 20.26
CA ALA A 32 16.58 0.37 20.96
C ALA A 32 16.29 1.88 21.16
N ALA A 33 15.49 2.47 20.27
CA ALA A 33 15.18 3.92 20.31
C ALA A 33 14.20 4.29 21.43
N ALA A 34 13.25 3.40 21.76
CA ALA A 34 12.19 3.66 22.71
C ALA A 34 11.87 2.42 23.55
N SER A 35 11.79 2.56 24.87
CA SER A 35 11.43 1.47 25.77
C SER A 35 11.13 2.00 27.19
N TRP A 36 10.41 1.23 27.99
CA TRP A 36 10.19 1.53 29.42
C TRP A 36 11.49 1.69 30.21
N LYS A 37 12.57 0.98 29.85
CA LYS A 37 13.88 1.09 30.51
C LYS A 37 14.61 2.41 30.22
N ARG A 38 14.39 2.98 29.05
CA ARG A 38 15.01 4.25 28.62
C ARG A 38 14.16 5.46 28.97
N GLY A 39 12.90 5.24 29.34
CA GLY A 39 11.87 6.25 29.31
C GLY A 39 11.45 6.58 27.88
N TYR A 40 10.23 7.03 27.70
CA TYR A 40 9.74 7.53 26.43
C TYR A 40 10.00 9.04 26.36
N GLY A 41 10.72 9.46 25.32
CA GLY A 41 10.90 10.86 24.94
C GLY A 41 10.10 11.19 23.70
N ASP A 42 10.44 12.28 23.02
CA ASP A 42 9.79 12.70 21.80
C ASP A 42 10.61 12.34 20.57
N PHE A 43 9.91 12.05 19.47
CA PHE A 43 10.43 12.18 18.13
C PHE A 43 10.15 13.56 17.59
N VAL A 44 11.00 14.03 16.70
CA VAL A 44 10.78 15.21 15.87
C VAL A 44 10.13 14.76 14.57
N PHE A 45 8.98 15.33 14.24
CA PHE A 45 8.32 15.15 12.96
C PHE A 45 8.58 16.36 12.09
N LYS A 46 9.37 16.15 11.02
CA LYS A 46 9.68 17.17 10.04
C LYS A 46 8.68 17.08 8.88
N PRO A 47 7.77 18.05 8.72
CA PRO A 47 6.78 18.03 7.66
C PRO A 47 7.41 18.07 6.26
N ASP A 48 6.99 17.18 5.39
CA ASP A 48 7.27 17.25 3.96
C ASP A 48 6.13 18.02 3.28
N LEU A 49 6.29 19.33 3.15
CA LEU A 49 5.25 20.22 2.63
C LEU A 49 4.85 19.89 1.18
N SER A 50 5.70 19.17 0.43
CA SER A 50 5.34 18.72 -0.91
C SER A 50 4.21 17.68 -0.91
N THR A 51 3.97 17.04 0.24
CA THR A 51 2.90 16.07 0.43
C THR A 51 1.59 16.67 0.94
N MET A 52 1.59 17.95 1.28
CA MET A 52 0.41 18.61 1.86
C MET A 52 -0.76 18.60 0.89
N ARG A 53 -1.92 18.18 1.37
CA ARG A 53 -3.15 18.08 0.59
C ARG A 53 -4.39 18.27 1.44
N LEU A 54 -5.47 18.69 0.81
CA LEU A 54 -6.78 18.71 1.46
C LEU A 54 -7.25 17.28 1.75
N VAL A 55 -8.02 17.13 2.81
CA VAL A 55 -8.76 15.91 3.17
C VAL A 55 -10.23 16.15 2.85
N PRO A 56 -10.70 15.86 1.60
CA PRO A 56 -12.01 16.34 1.13
C PRO A 56 -13.21 15.68 1.82
N TRP A 57 -12.99 14.59 2.55
CA TRP A 57 -14.03 13.92 3.34
C TRP A 57 -14.13 14.44 4.78
N LEU A 58 -13.23 15.34 5.20
CA LEU A 58 -13.26 16.03 6.50
C LEU A 58 -13.14 17.53 6.27
N GLU A 59 -14.22 18.26 6.58
CA GLU A 59 -14.26 19.71 6.38
C GLU A 59 -13.13 20.43 7.13
N GLY A 60 -12.52 21.41 6.49
CA GLY A 60 -11.48 22.27 7.08
C GLY A 60 -10.17 21.55 7.40
N THR A 61 -9.95 20.33 6.89
CA THR A 61 -8.80 19.49 7.22
C THR A 61 -7.79 19.40 6.08
N ALA A 62 -6.50 19.47 6.43
CA ALA A 62 -5.38 19.14 5.55
C ALA A 62 -4.49 18.08 6.18
N LEU A 63 -3.85 17.27 5.35
CA LEU A 63 -2.90 16.24 5.73
C LEU A 63 -1.52 16.58 5.17
N VAL A 64 -0.48 16.39 5.97
CA VAL A 64 0.92 16.43 5.56
C VAL A 64 1.65 15.24 6.13
N LEU A 65 2.50 14.60 5.33
CA LEU A 65 3.37 13.52 5.80
C LEU A 65 4.65 14.10 6.38
N CYS A 66 5.18 13.45 7.41
CA CYS A 66 6.40 13.90 8.08
C CYS A 66 7.49 12.83 7.98
N ASP A 67 8.73 13.27 7.85
CA ASP A 67 9.88 12.44 8.14
C ASP A 67 10.13 12.41 9.65
N VAL A 68 10.52 11.25 10.17
CA VAL A 68 10.70 11.05 11.62
C VAL A 68 12.19 11.13 11.95
N GLN A 69 12.53 12.00 12.87
CA GLN A 69 13.89 12.28 13.32
C GLN A 69 14.00 12.07 14.84
N ASP A 70 15.22 11.87 15.32
CA ASP A 70 15.52 11.90 16.75
C ASP A 70 15.66 13.36 17.25
N HIS A 71 15.89 13.52 18.55
CA HIS A 71 16.07 14.83 19.18
C HIS A 71 17.36 15.57 18.75
N HIS A 72 18.23 14.94 17.96
CA HIS A 72 19.39 15.56 17.32
C HIS A 72 19.13 15.88 15.84
N HIS A 73 17.86 15.83 15.40
CA HIS A 73 17.44 16.02 14.00
C HIS A 73 18.09 15.04 13.00
N GLN A 74 18.46 13.84 13.49
CA GLN A 74 18.95 12.76 12.63
C GLN A 74 17.80 11.85 12.23
N ASP A 75 17.70 11.51 10.97
CA ASP A 75 16.67 10.61 10.45
C ASP A 75 16.75 9.25 11.16
N LEU A 76 15.63 8.76 11.66
CA LEU A 76 15.59 7.46 12.29
C LEU A 76 15.89 6.34 11.28
N PRO A 77 16.88 5.48 11.56
CA PRO A 77 17.31 4.45 10.59
C PRO A 77 16.22 3.43 10.28
N HIS A 78 15.27 3.22 11.18
CA HIS A 78 14.17 2.26 11.06
C HIS A 78 12.83 2.90 10.69
N SER A 79 12.78 4.21 10.43
CA SER A 79 11.60 4.85 9.86
C SER A 79 11.30 4.27 8.48
N PRO A 80 10.10 3.68 8.23
CA PRO A 80 9.79 3.04 6.95
C PRO A 80 9.94 4.00 5.75
N ARG A 81 9.40 5.22 5.85
CA ARG A 81 9.53 6.23 4.79
C ARG A 81 11.00 6.61 4.55
N GLY A 82 11.80 6.73 5.62
CA GLY A 82 13.24 6.97 5.54
C GLY A 82 14.00 5.82 4.89
N ILE A 83 13.59 4.56 5.14
CA ILE A 83 14.18 3.37 4.47
C ILE A 83 13.96 3.47 2.96
N LEU A 84 12.73 3.72 2.51
CA LEU A 84 12.43 3.87 1.08
C LEU A 84 13.23 5.02 0.45
N LYS A 85 13.31 6.18 1.09
CA LYS A 85 14.10 7.34 0.61
C LYS A 85 15.58 6.95 0.39
N ARG A 86 16.18 6.18 1.29
CA ARG A 86 17.55 5.68 1.13
C ARG A 86 17.69 4.73 -0.07
N GLN A 87 16.72 3.84 -0.31
CA GLN A 87 16.76 2.95 -1.48
C GLN A 87 16.55 3.72 -2.79
N ILE A 88 15.69 4.72 -2.80
CA ILE A 88 15.53 5.63 -3.95
C ILE A 88 16.83 6.37 -4.25
N ALA A 89 17.55 6.87 -3.25
CA ALA A 89 18.85 7.52 -3.43
C ALA A 89 19.85 6.56 -4.09
N ARG A 90 19.99 5.31 -3.58
CA ARG A 90 20.86 4.27 -4.17
C ARG A 90 20.50 3.92 -5.61
N LEU A 91 19.21 3.93 -5.95
CA LEU A 91 18.73 3.68 -7.32
C LEU A 91 19.07 4.86 -8.23
N THR A 92 18.89 6.08 -7.72
CA THR A 92 19.22 7.35 -8.40
C THR A 92 20.72 7.46 -8.73
N GLU A 93 21.60 7.08 -7.80
CA GLU A 93 23.05 7.02 -8.03
C GLU A 93 23.43 6.11 -9.22
N ARG A 94 22.61 5.08 -9.48
CA ARG A 94 22.78 4.19 -10.63
C ARG A 94 22.14 4.70 -11.92
N GLY A 95 21.55 5.90 -11.90
CA GLY A 95 20.91 6.52 -13.06
C GLY A 95 19.49 6.08 -13.32
N TYR A 96 18.82 5.42 -12.37
CA TYR A 96 17.47 4.89 -12.51
C TYR A 96 16.46 5.60 -11.60
N LYS A 97 15.19 5.57 -12.04
CA LYS A 97 14.02 5.95 -11.27
C LYS A 97 13.05 4.75 -11.23
N GLY A 98 12.61 4.38 -10.04
CA GLY A 98 11.55 3.38 -9.84
C GLY A 98 10.18 3.99 -10.05
N MET A 99 9.36 3.37 -10.92
CA MET A 99 7.95 3.71 -11.09
C MET A 99 7.11 2.55 -10.58
N PHE A 100 6.14 2.86 -9.71
CA PHE A 100 5.33 1.89 -8.99
C PHE A 100 3.85 2.21 -9.14
N ALA A 101 3.02 1.16 -9.08
CA ALA A 101 1.59 1.26 -8.80
C ALA A 101 1.20 0.18 -7.79
N SER A 102 0.19 0.47 -6.99
CA SER A 102 -0.37 -0.46 -6.03
C SER A 102 -1.84 -0.70 -6.38
N GLU A 103 -2.23 -1.96 -6.46
CA GLU A 103 -3.62 -2.40 -6.49
C GLU A 103 -4.00 -2.81 -5.07
N LEU A 104 -5.05 -2.22 -4.51
CA LEU A 104 -5.44 -2.46 -3.13
C LEU A 104 -6.81 -3.12 -3.08
N GLU A 105 -6.83 -4.37 -2.63
CA GLU A 105 -8.05 -5.10 -2.35
C GLU A 105 -8.43 -4.96 -0.87
N PHE A 106 -9.73 -4.92 -0.60
CA PHE A 106 -10.28 -4.85 0.75
C PHE A 106 -11.68 -5.46 0.80
N TYR A 107 -12.11 -5.83 2.00
CA TYR A 107 -13.51 -6.19 2.23
C TYR A 107 -14.28 -5.03 2.83
N LEU A 108 -15.45 -4.77 2.28
CA LEU A 108 -16.46 -3.85 2.79
C LEU A 108 -17.51 -4.62 3.57
N PHE A 109 -17.85 -4.14 4.76
CA PHE A 109 -18.86 -4.71 5.63
C PHE A 109 -20.10 -3.82 5.70
N ASP A 110 -21.27 -4.43 5.66
CA ASP A 110 -22.57 -3.77 5.87
C ASP A 110 -22.87 -3.59 7.36
N GLN A 111 -21.85 -3.18 8.10
CA GLN A 111 -21.87 -2.94 9.55
C GLN A 111 -20.84 -1.87 9.89
N SER A 112 -21.10 -1.10 10.93
CA SER A 112 -20.11 -0.17 11.46
C SER A 112 -19.00 -0.91 12.23
N TYR A 113 -17.87 -0.23 12.45
CA TYR A 113 -16.76 -0.78 13.27
C TYR A 113 -17.24 -1.10 14.70
N GLU A 114 -18.08 -0.26 15.29
CA GLU A 114 -18.64 -0.45 16.63
C GLU A 114 -19.52 -1.71 16.68
N SER A 115 -20.36 -1.91 15.67
CA SER A 115 -21.23 -3.09 15.56
C SER A 115 -20.39 -4.38 15.46
N ILE A 116 -19.34 -4.37 14.62
CA ILE A 116 -18.44 -5.51 14.46
C ILE A 116 -17.68 -5.79 15.77
N ARG A 117 -17.23 -4.74 16.46
CA ARG A 117 -16.56 -4.87 17.77
C ARG A 117 -17.52 -5.44 18.83
N ALA A 118 -18.77 -4.97 18.89
CA ALA A 118 -19.76 -5.44 19.85
C ALA A 118 -20.06 -6.95 19.71
N GLN A 119 -19.94 -7.51 18.51
CA GLN A 119 -20.06 -8.95 18.27
C GLN A 119 -18.71 -9.70 18.36
N HIS A 120 -17.68 -9.06 18.94
CA HIS A 120 -16.34 -9.65 19.10
C HIS A 120 -15.72 -10.11 17.78
N TYR A 121 -15.95 -9.38 16.69
CA TYR A 121 -15.45 -9.68 15.33
C TYR A 121 -15.91 -11.04 14.79
N ARG A 122 -16.97 -11.62 15.35
CA ARG A 122 -17.52 -12.89 14.88
C ARG A 122 -18.48 -12.64 13.73
N GLU A 123 -18.25 -13.35 12.63
CA GLU A 123 -19.12 -13.37 11.44
C GLU A 123 -19.58 -11.97 10.96
N PRO A 124 -18.66 -11.02 10.72
CA PRO A 124 -19.03 -9.73 10.16
C PRO A 124 -19.78 -9.91 8.85
N ARG A 125 -20.88 -9.18 8.68
CA ARG A 125 -21.67 -9.25 7.46
C ARG A 125 -21.01 -8.42 6.37
N THR A 126 -20.59 -9.07 5.28
CA THR A 126 -20.08 -8.40 4.08
C THR A 126 -21.16 -7.54 3.42
N ALA A 127 -20.74 -6.48 2.72
CA ALA A 127 -21.65 -5.56 2.05
C ALA A 127 -22.44 -6.25 0.92
N ASN A 128 -21.87 -7.29 0.34
CA ASN A 128 -22.52 -8.15 -0.64
C ASN A 128 -22.46 -9.62 -0.21
N TYR A 129 -23.33 -10.45 -0.78
CA TYR A 129 -23.44 -11.89 -0.49
C TYR A 129 -23.10 -12.78 -1.69
N HIS A 130 -22.86 -12.20 -2.85
CA HIS A 130 -22.38 -12.88 -4.05
C HIS A 130 -20.93 -12.53 -4.35
N ILE A 131 -20.22 -13.41 -5.04
CA ILE A 131 -18.93 -13.10 -5.66
C ILE A 131 -19.18 -11.96 -6.66
N GLU A 132 -18.35 -10.93 -6.60
CA GLU A 132 -18.53 -9.73 -7.42
C GLU A 132 -17.70 -9.76 -8.70
N ASP A 133 -16.47 -10.14 -8.63
CA ASP A 133 -15.50 -10.43 -9.71
C ASP A 133 -15.87 -9.82 -11.07
N TYR A 134 -15.73 -8.51 -11.19
CA TYR A 134 -16.14 -7.71 -12.37
C TYR A 134 -17.65 -7.68 -12.65
N GLY A 135 -18.48 -8.19 -11.76
CA GLY A 135 -19.94 -8.19 -11.90
C GLY A 135 -20.53 -6.80 -11.72
N ILE A 136 -21.16 -6.26 -12.78
CA ILE A 136 -21.71 -4.89 -12.76
C ILE A 136 -22.86 -4.75 -11.77
N LEU A 137 -23.77 -5.72 -11.73
CA LEU A 137 -24.97 -5.66 -10.89
C LEU A 137 -24.62 -5.74 -9.39
N GLN A 138 -23.68 -6.62 -9.04
CA GLN A 138 -23.29 -6.83 -7.64
C GLN A 138 -22.62 -5.58 -7.07
N THR A 139 -21.63 -5.06 -7.76
CA THR A 139 -20.86 -3.88 -7.33
C THR A 139 -21.71 -2.61 -7.19
N ILE A 140 -22.89 -2.54 -7.83
CA ILE A 140 -23.78 -1.37 -7.70
C ILE A 140 -24.28 -1.16 -6.26
N ARG A 141 -24.31 -2.19 -5.44
CA ARG A 141 -24.70 -2.09 -4.02
C ARG A 141 -23.68 -1.31 -3.21
N ASP A 142 -22.41 -1.46 -3.58
CA ASP A 142 -21.28 -0.88 -2.88
C ASP A 142 -20.85 0.46 -3.49
N GLU A 143 -21.41 0.81 -4.65
CA GLU A 143 -21.12 2.03 -5.39
C GLU A 143 -21.26 3.33 -4.55
N PRO A 144 -22.18 3.49 -3.60
CA PRO A 144 -22.21 4.70 -2.76
C PRO A 144 -20.90 4.93 -2.00
N VAL A 145 -20.30 3.87 -1.45
CA VAL A 145 -19.01 3.94 -0.75
C VAL A 145 -17.87 4.09 -1.75
N LEU A 146 -17.83 3.25 -2.79
CA LEU A 146 -16.78 3.27 -3.82
C LEU A 146 -16.73 4.60 -4.55
N ARG A 147 -17.88 5.18 -4.90
CA ARG A 147 -17.96 6.50 -5.52
C ARG A 147 -17.42 7.59 -4.61
N ALA A 148 -17.75 7.55 -3.32
CA ALA A 148 -17.22 8.49 -2.34
C ALA A 148 -15.69 8.37 -2.25
N ILE A 149 -15.16 7.15 -2.14
CA ILE A 149 -13.72 6.89 -2.12
C ILE A 149 -13.06 7.46 -3.38
N ARG A 150 -13.52 7.10 -4.58
CA ARG A 150 -12.93 7.59 -5.83
C ARG A 150 -12.93 9.11 -5.93
N LYS A 151 -14.07 9.76 -5.64
CA LYS A 151 -14.21 11.22 -5.73
C LYS A 151 -13.32 11.95 -4.73
N HIS A 152 -13.29 11.48 -3.48
CA HIS A 152 -12.49 12.11 -2.45
C HIS A 152 -10.99 11.90 -2.68
N LEU A 153 -10.55 10.72 -3.11
CA LEU A 153 -9.15 10.47 -3.46
C LEU A 153 -8.70 11.35 -4.64
N GLN A 154 -9.53 11.50 -5.68
CA GLN A 154 -9.24 12.40 -6.81
C GLN A 154 -9.14 13.86 -6.35
N ALA A 155 -10.05 14.31 -5.50
CA ALA A 155 -10.02 15.66 -4.92
C ALA A 155 -8.82 15.89 -3.99
N ALA A 156 -8.30 14.82 -3.35
CA ALA A 156 -7.06 14.84 -2.58
C ALA A 156 -5.79 14.75 -3.45
N GLY A 157 -5.91 14.77 -4.78
CA GLY A 157 -4.78 14.71 -5.71
C GLY A 157 -4.23 13.31 -5.98
N ILE A 158 -4.96 12.24 -5.63
CA ILE A 158 -4.59 10.86 -5.95
C ILE A 158 -5.31 10.42 -7.23
N ALA A 159 -4.55 10.07 -8.26
CA ALA A 159 -5.09 9.72 -9.56
C ALA A 159 -5.68 8.30 -9.57
N VAL A 160 -6.95 8.18 -9.19
CA VAL A 160 -7.69 6.90 -9.27
C VAL A 160 -7.96 6.58 -10.74
N GLU A 161 -7.65 5.35 -11.16
CA GLU A 161 -7.93 4.85 -12.50
C GLU A 161 -9.28 4.13 -12.57
N ASN A 162 -9.54 3.21 -11.64
CA ASN A 162 -10.79 2.48 -11.55
C ASN A 162 -11.03 1.90 -10.15
N SER A 163 -12.23 1.35 -9.95
CA SER A 163 -12.58 0.44 -8.87
C SER A 163 -13.44 -0.68 -9.42
N LYS A 164 -13.38 -1.84 -8.80
CA LYS A 164 -14.16 -3.01 -9.22
C LYS A 164 -14.39 -3.97 -8.05
N GLY A 165 -15.42 -4.81 -8.17
CA GLY A 165 -15.61 -5.96 -7.31
C GLY A 165 -14.59 -7.06 -7.59
N GLU A 166 -14.22 -7.81 -6.57
CA GLU A 166 -13.26 -8.90 -6.60
C GLU A 166 -13.92 -10.26 -6.25
N TRP A 167 -13.10 -11.33 -6.13
CA TRP A 167 -13.57 -12.72 -6.01
C TRP A 167 -14.32 -13.04 -4.71
N GLY A 168 -14.25 -12.18 -3.70
CA GLY A 168 -14.98 -12.35 -2.44
C GLY A 168 -16.31 -11.55 -2.41
N PRO A 169 -17.33 -12.03 -1.67
CA PRO A 169 -18.55 -11.25 -1.47
C PRO A 169 -18.24 -9.99 -0.65
N GLY A 170 -18.52 -8.81 -1.20
CA GLY A 170 -18.15 -7.52 -0.61
C GLY A 170 -16.65 -7.21 -0.69
N GLN A 171 -15.93 -7.90 -1.55
CA GLN A 171 -14.51 -7.61 -1.81
C GLN A 171 -14.38 -6.66 -3.00
N GLU A 172 -13.64 -5.58 -2.76
CA GLU A 172 -13.46 -4.47 -3.69
C GLU A 172 -11.97 -4.19 -3.91
N GLU A 173 -11.65 -3.58 -5.05
CA GLU A 173 -10.32 -3.12 -5.39
C GLU A 173 -10.33 -1.67 -5.86
N ILE A 174 -9.32 -0.90 -5.42
CA ILE A 174 -9.03 0.44 -5.93
C ILE A 174 -7.68 0.42 -6.66
N ASN A 175 -7.71 0.85 -7.91
CA ASN A 175 -6.53 1.02 -8.75
C ASN A 175 -6.20 2.50 -8.91
N VAL A 176 -4.92 2.82 -8.79
CA VAL A 176 -4.40 4.17 -8.96
C VAL A 176 -3.30 4.20 -10.02
N ARG A 177 -3.19 5.34 -10.69
CA ARG A 177 -2.16 5.54 -11.70
C ARG A 177 -0.78 5.46 -11.07
N TYR A 178 0.17 4.82 -11.78
CA TYR A 178 1.55 4.69 -11.32
C TYR A 178 2.22 6.05 -11.09
N ALA A 179 3.12 6.09 -10.12
CA ALA A 179 3.95 7.25 -9.79
C ALA A 179 5.37 6.80 -9.43
N ASP A 180 6.25 7.74 -9.11
CA ASP A 180 7.52 7.37 -8.48
C ASP A 180 7.30 6.67 -7.13
N ALA A 181 8.31 5.92 -6.70
CA ALA A 181 8.20 5.03 -5.55
C ALA A 181 7.73 5.73 -4.27
N LEU A 182 8.24 6.93 -3.96
CA LEU A 182 7.87 7.65 -2.74
C LEU A 182 6.44 8.17 -2.83
N THR A 183 6.08 8.84 -3.92
CA THR A 183 4.72 9.33 -4.16
C THR A 183 3.70 8.20 -4.12
N MET A 184 4.03 7.03 -4.66
CA MET A 184 3.11 5.87 -4.64
C MET A 184 2.98 5.29 -3.23
N ALA A 185 4.05 5.16 -2.46
CA ALA A 185 3.99 4.67 -1.09
C ALA A 185 3.19 5.62 -0.17
N ASP A 186 3.40 6.92 -0.32
CA ASP A 186 2.64 7.96 0.37
C ASP A 186 1.14 7.86 -0.01
N SER A 187 0.84 7.74 -1.30
CA SER A 187 -0.54 7.59 -1.79
C SER A 187 -1.21 6.31 -1.28
N HIS A 188 -0.52 5.17 -1.30
CA HIS A 188 -1.03 3.91 -0.77
C HIS A 188 -1.44 4.04 0.71
N SER A 189 -0.60 4.66 1.54
CA SER A 189 -0.89 4.88 2.95
C SER A 189 -2.15 5.75 3.14
N ILE A 190 -2.27 6.82 2.36
CA ILE A 190 -3.43 7.72 2.38
C ILE A 190 -4.69 7.00 1.88
N ILE A 191 -4.60 6.18 0.83
CA ILE A 191 -5.74 5.41 0.30
C ILE A 191 -6.30 4.48 1.38
N LYS A 192 -5.45 3.72 2.07
CA LYS A 192 -5.90 2.81 3.14
C LYS A 192 -6.63 3.57 4.24
N HIS A 193 -6.11 4.72 4.65
CA HIS A 193 -6.70 5.56 5.66
C HIS A 193 -8.03 6.16 5.18
N ALA A 194 -8.03 6.78 4.01
CA ALA A 194 -9.22 7.39 3.39
C ALA A 194 -10.37 6.38 3.22
N CYS A 195 -10.09 5.17 2.72
CA CYS A 195 -11.10 4.13 2.57
C CYS A 195 -11.80 3.81 3.89
N LYS A 196 -11.01 3.67 4.98
CA LYS A 196 -11.57 3.38 6.32
C LYS A 196 -12.39 4.54 6.85
N GLU A 197 -11.91 5.77 6.75
CA GLU A 197 -12.63 6.96 7.24
C GLU A 197 -13.90 7.22 6.45
N ILE A 198 -13.86 7.11 5.12
CA ILE A 198 -15.04 7.32 4.27
C ILE A 198 -16.09 6.25 4.54
N ALA A 199 -15.70 4.99 4.76
CA ALA A 199 -16.63 3.94 5.16
C ALA A 199 -17.22 4.21 6.55
N LEU A 200 -16.41 4.62 7.52
CA LEU A 200 -16.85 5.01 8.85
C LEU A 200 -17.93 6.10 8.80
N LEU A 201 -17.71 7.15 8.01
CA LEU A 201 -18.67 8.25 7.83
C LEU A 201 -20.00 7.81 7.20
N GLN A 202 -20.05 6.64 6.56
CA GLN A 202 -21.22 6.03 5.99
C GLN A 202 -21.79 4.87 6.83
N GLY A 203 -21.33 4.70 8.08
CA GLY A 203 -21.77 3.62 8.98
C GLY A 203 -21.35 2.22 8.51
N LYS A 204 -20.30 2.14 7.70
CA LYS A 204 -19.70 0.90 7.18
C LYS A 204 -18.31 0.66 7.77
N ALA A 205 -17.77 -0.52 7.54
CA ALA A 205 -16.41 -0.85 7.91
C ALA A 205 -15.65 -1.47 6.75
N ILE A 206 -14.34 -1.24 6.71
CA ILE A 206 -13.42 -1.81 5.71
C ILE A 206 -12.27 -2.51 6.44
N THR A 207 -11.84 -3.66 5.91
CA THR A 207 -10.62 -4.32 6.35
C THR A 207 -9.67 -4.57 5.19
N PHE A 208 -8.38 -4.30 5.44
CA PHE A 208 -7.26 -4.65 4.57
C PHE A 208 -6.50 -5.89 5.08
N MET A 209 -7.09 -6.68 5.97
CA MET A 209 -6.48 -7.96 6.38
C MET A 209 -6.28 -8.86 5.16
N ALA A 210 -5.09 -9.44 5.02
CA ALA A 210 -4.80 -10.33 3.89
C ALA A 210 -5.70 -11.57 3.84
N LYS A 211 -6.22 -12.03 5.00
CA LYS A 211 -7.14 -13.18 5.10
C LYS A 211 -8.05 -13.02 6.32
N TRP A 212 -9.08 -12.19 6.24
CA TRP A 212 -10.01 -11.98 7.35
C TRP A 212 -10.91 -13.20 7.61
N ASN A 213 -11.21 -13.96 6.58
CA ASN A 213 -11.95 -15.22 6.65
C ASN A 213 -11.20 -16.29 5.85
N TYR A 214 -10.93 -17.44 6.48
CA TYR A 214 -10.14 -18.51 5.87
C TYR A 214 -10.79 -19.10 4.62
N ASN A 215 -12.12 -19.13 4.55
CA ASN A 215 -12.89 -19.75 3.47
C ASN A 215 -13.21 -18.80 2.31
N LEU A 216 -12.94 -17.50 2.46
CA LEU A 216 -13.15 -16.50 1.42
C LEU A 216 -11.82 -16.14 0.73
N ALA A 217 -11.91 -15.43 -0.38
CA ALA A 217 -10.72 -14.90 -1.05
C ALA A 217 -9.90 -14.01 -0.10
N GLY A 218 -8.59 -14.04 -0.22
CA GLY A 218 -7.71 -13.13 0.51
C GLY A 218 -7.60 -11.80 -0.24
N SER A 219 -7.27 -10.73 0.50
CA SER A 219 -7.04 -9.40 -0.07
C SER A 219 -5.55 -9.18 -0.32
N SER A 220 -5.21 -8.84 -1.56
CA SER A 220 -3.85 -8.58 -2.00
C SER A 220 -3.55 -7.08 -2.11
N SER A 221 -2.26 -6.78 -2.12
CA SER A 221 -1.69 -5.55 -2.67
C SER A 221 -0.72 -5.95 -3.75
N HIS A 222 -1.18 -6.01 -5.00
CA HIS A 222 -0.28 -6.27 -6.13
C HIS A 222 0.56 -5.03 -6.38
N ILE A 223 1.87 -5.22 -6.50
CA ILE A 223 2.83 -4.14 -6.71
C ILE A 223 3.34 -4.20 -8.13
N HIS A 224 2.90 -3.27 -8.97
CA HIS A 224 3.50 -3.06 -10.29
C HIS A 224 4.77 -2.24 -10.15
N ASN A 225 5.83 -2.66 -10.84
CA ASN A 225 7.10 -1.96 -10.80
C ASN A 225 7.80 -1.97 -12.17
N SER A 226 8.49 -0.88 -12.45
CA SER A 226 9.33 -0.70 -13.63
C SER A 226 10.46 0.28 -13.37
N LEU A 227 11.55 0.19 -14.14
CA LEU A 227 12.64 1.15 -14.07
C LEU A 227 12.60 2.10 -15.26
N TRP A 228 12.87 3.36 -14.95
CA TRP A 228 12.94 4.45 -15.92
C TRP A 228 14.29 5.15 -15.82
N SER A 229 14.75 5.77 -16.92
CA SER A 229 15.95 6.60 -16.91
C SER A 229 15.71 7.93 -16.20
N LEU A 230 16.67 8.40 -15.41
CA LEU A 230 16.64 9.75 -14.85
C LEU A 230 16.68 10.81 -15.95
N LYS A 231 17.52 10.61 -16.98
CA LYS A 231 17.61 11.52 -18.13
C LYS A 231 16.54 11.14 -19.16
N GLY A 232 15.63 12.07 -19.44
CA GLY A 232 14.60 11.92 -20.47
C GLY A 232 13.38 11.11 -20.06
N ASN A 233 13.27 10.67 -18.81
CA ASN A 233 12.09 10.00 -18.24
C ASN A 233 11.52 8.89 -19.14
N LYS A 234 12.38 7.96 -19.60
CA LYS A 234 12.04 6.89 -20.53
C LYS A 234 11.97 5.53 -19.84
N PRO A 235 10.95 4.70 -20.12
CA PRO A 235 10.87 3.32 -19.61
C PRO A 235 12.03 2.50 -20.17
N LEU A 236 12.64 1.66 -19.32
CA LEU A 236 13.85 0.89 -19.63
C LEU A 236 13.58 -0.62 -19.76
N PHE A 237 12.36 -1.06 -19.46
CA PHE A 237 12.03 -2.48 -19.49
C PHE A 237 11.69 -3.01 -20.87
N PHE A 238 11.37 -2.14 -21.83
CA PHE A 238 10.96 -2.54 -23.17
C PHE A 238 12.12 -2.67 -24.15
N ASP A 239 12.16 -3.81 -24.88
CA ASP A 239 13.00 -4.05 -26.05
C ASP A 239 12.19 -4.80 -27.09
N ALA A 240 11.84 -4.14 -28.21
CA ALA A 240 10.99 -4.70 -29.25
C ALA A 240 11.57 -5.95 -29.94
N LYS A 241 12.88 -6.20 -29.82
CA LYS A 241 13.57 -7.36 -30.43
C LYS A 241 13.70 -8.56 -29.49
N ALA A 242 13.39 -8.35 -28.20
CA ALA A 242 13.54 -9.39 -27.18
C ALA A 242 12.22 -10.19 -27.03
N GLU A 243 12.37 -11.43 -26.61
CA GLU A 243 11.24 -12.29 -26.25
C GLU A 243 10.35 -11.61 -25.19
N PHE A 244 9.04 -11.63 -25.37
CA PHE A 244 8.03 -10.89 -24.59
C PHE A 244 8.27 -9.37 -24.51
N GLY A 245 9.16 -8.81 -25.32
CA GLY A 245 9.54 -7.40 -25.21
C GLY A 245 10.40 -7.06 -24.00
N MET A 246 10.93 -8.05 -23.28
CA MET A 246 11.73 -7.86 -22.05
C MET A 246 13.16 -7.43 -22.36
N SER A 247 13.53 -6.22 -21.99
CA SER A 247 14.93 -5.79 -22.05
C SER A 247 15.84 -6.64 -21.16
N LYS A 248 17.16 -6.60 -21.42
CA LYS A 248 18.17 -7.24 -20.55
C LYS A 248 18.04 -6.73 -19.11
N LEU A 249 17.81 -5.43 -18.91
CA LEU A 249 17.65 -4.84 -17.59
C LEU A 249 16.42 -5.42 -16.86
N MET A 250 15.28 -5.56 -17.56
CA MET A 250 14.08 -6.16 -16.98
C MET A 250 14.32 -7.60 -16.55
N ARG A 251 14.99 -8.40 -17.37
CA ARG A 251 15.34 -9.80 -17.02
C ARG A 251 16.20 -9.87 -15.77
N GLN A 252 17.19 -8.99 -15.64
CA GLN A 252 18.02 -8.89 -14.44
C GLN A 252 17.22 -8.47 -13.20
N TRP A 253 16.28 -7.54 -13.38
CA TRP A 253 15.40 -7.06 -12.32
C TRP A 253 14.48 -8.17 -11.80
N VAL A 254 13.83 -8.91 -12.68
CA VAL A 254 13.00 -10.07 -12.33
C VAL A 254 13.84 -11.16 -11.65
N ALA A 255 15.03 -11.45 -12.18
CA ALA A 255 15.92 -12.45 -11.59
C ALA A 255 16.33 -12.07 -10.17
N GLY A 256 16.53 -10.77 -9.90
CA GLY A 256 16.79 -10.28 -8.55
C GLY A 256 15.60 -10.49 -7.62
N GLN A 257 14.39 -10.13 -8.05
CA GLN A 257 13.17 -10.34 -7.28
C GLN A 257 12.94 -11.84 -6.98
N LEU A 258 13.14 -12.71 -7.97
CA LEU A 258 13.02 -14.15 -7.79
C LEU A 258 14.05 -14.71 -6.80
N LYS A 259 15.32 -14.27 -6.91
CA LYS A 259 16.39 -14.72 -6.04
C LYS A 259 16.12 -14.41 -4.57
N TYR A 260 15.55 -13.25 -4.30
CA TYR A 260 15.28 -12.76 -2.95
C TYR A 260 13.81 -12.87 -2.56
N ALA A 261 12.98 -13.60 -3.34
CA ALA A 261 11.54 -13.68 -3.10
C ALA A 261 11.20 -14.17 -1.67
N GLY A 262 11.94 -15.13 -1.15
CA GLY A 262 11.77 -15.61 0.23
C GLY A 262 12.02 -14.51 1.26
N ASP A 263 13.11 -13.76 1.10
CA ASP A 263 13.50 -12.70 2.03
C ASP A 263 12.54 -11.51 1.97
N ILE A 264 12.19 -11.06 0.76
CA ILE A 264 11.27 -9.92 0.58
C ILE A 264 9.83 -10.25 0.99
N THR A 265 9.45 -11.54 1.04
CA THR A 265 8.13 -11.95 1.53
C THR A 265 7.89 -11.49 2.96
N TYR A 266 8.93 -11.36 3.80
CA TYR A 266 8.83 -10.79 5.14
C TYR A 266 8.21 -9.38 5.15
N PHE A 267 8.47 -8.56 4.13
CA PHE A 267 7.91 -7.22 4.00
C PHE A 267 6.58 -7.20 3.24
N LEU A 268 6.36 -8.17 2.35
CA LEU A 268 5.15 -8.30 1.53
C LEU A 268 4.01 -9.00 2.26
N ALA A 269 4.34 -9.88 3.22
CA ALA A 269 3.40 -10.64 4.04
C ALA A 269 3.84 -10.56 5.52
N PRO A 270 3.68 -9.39 6.18
CA PRO A 270 4.33 -9.08 7.45
C PRO A 270 3.74 -9.79 8.66
N TYR A 271 2.53 -10.35 8.55
CA TYR A 271 1.82 -10.97 9.66
C TYR A 271 1.59 -12.47 9.44
N ILE A 272 1.42 -13.23 10.52
CA ILE A 272 1.02 -14.65 10.44
C ILE A 272 -0.27 -14.80 9.60
N ASN A 273 -1.20 -13.84 9.72
CA ASN A 273 -2.42 -13.82 8.93
C ASN A 273 -2.14 -13.72 7.43
N SER A 274 -1.13 -12.94 7.02
CA SER A 274 -0.80 -12.71 5.61
C SER A 274 -0.46 -14.00 4.88
N TYR A 275 0.23 -14.94 5.54
CA TYR A 275 0.59 -16.25 4.96
C TYR A 275 -0.60 -17.17 4.71
N LYS A 276 -1.73 -16.97 5.40
CA LYS A 276 -2.96 -17.74 5.17
C LYS A 276 -3.57 -17.50 3.80
N ARG A 277 -3.16 -16.44 3.11
CA ARG A 277 -3.59 -16.13 1.74
C ARG A 277 -2.98 -17.09 0.71
N PHE A 278 -1.79 -17.63 0.96
CA PHE A 278 -1.07 -18.51 0.03
C PHE A 278 -1.68 -19.93 0.01
N GLN A 279 -2.75 -20.08 -0.75
CA GLN A 279 -3.47 -21.36 -0.87
C GLN A 279 -3.48 -21.85 -2.33
N ALA A 280 -3.22 -23.13 -2.53
CA ALA A 280 -3.34 -23.77 -3.84
C ALA A 280 -4.80 -23.70 -4.34
N GLY A 281 -4.98 -23.50 -5.65
CA GLY A 281 -6.29 -23.37 -6.26
C GLY A 281 -6.92 -21.97 -6.10
N THR A 282 -6.14 -20.98 -5.63
CA THR A 282 -6.52 -19.57 -5.61
C THR A 282 -5.58 -18.77 -6.53
N PHE A 283 -5.89 -17.48 -6.75
CA PHE A 283 -4.99 -16.60 -7.50
C PHE A 283 -3.81 -16.06 -6.67
N ALA A 284 -3.76 -16.39 -5.37
CA ALA A 284 -2.59 -16.10 -4.54
C ALA A 284 -1.42 -17.03 -4.93
N PRO A 285 -0.22 -16.52 -5.16
CA PRO A 285 0.91 -17.33 -5.58
C PRO A 285 1.39 -18.24 -4.45
N THR A 286 1.69 -19.48 -4.76
CA THR A 286 2.29 -20.45 -3.82
C THR A 286 3.75 -20.73 -4.11
N ARG A 287 4.31 -20.11 -5.16
CA ARG A 287 5.70 -20.30 -5.60
C ARG A 287 6.29 -18.99 -6.11
N ALA A 288 7.57 -18.80 -5.87
CA ALA A 288 8.36 -17.71 -6.44
C ALA A 288 8.75 -18.04 -7.89
N VAL A 289 7.83 -17.82 -8.83
CA VAL A 289 8.03 -17.99 -10.28
C VAL A 289 7.55 -16.75 -10.99
N TRP A 290 8.09 -16.50 -12.18
CA TRP A 290 7.56 -15.51 -13.10
C TRP A 290 6.88 -16.15 -14.31
N SER A 291 5.94 -15.46 -14.89
CA SER A 291 5.30 -15.90 -16.13
C SER A 291 4.74 -14.72 -16.91
N ASN A 292 4.66 -14.87 -18.24
CA ASN A 292 3.99 -13.90 -19.09
C ASN A 292 2.48 -14.00 -18.89
N ASP A 293 1.85 -12.89 -18.55
CA ASP A 293 0.41 -12.68 -18.37
C ASP A 293 -0.33 -13.80 -17.59
N ASN A 294 0.29 -14.32 -16.53
CA ASN A 294 -0.27 -15.39 -15.72
C ASN A 294 -0.54 -14.94 -14.27
N ARG A 295 -1.82 -14.84 -13.91
CA ARG A 295 -2.29 -14.40 -12.57
C ARG A 295 -2.01 -15.38 -11.43
N THR A 296 -1.52 -16.58 -11.70
CA THR A 296 -1.14 -17.56 -10.65
C THR A 296 0.35 -17.51 -10.30
N ALA A 297 1.16 -16.75 -11.08
CA ALA A 297 2.58 -16.57 -10.82
C ALA A 297 2.83 -15.54 -9.72
N GLY A 298 3.92 -15.70 -8.96
CA GLY A 298 4.36 -14.72 -7.96
C GLY A 298 4.77 -13.39 -8.58
N PHE A 299 5.33 -13.45 -9.79
CA PHE A 299 5.74 -12.29 -10.60
C PHE A 299 5.15 -12.41 -11.99
N ARG A 300 4.14 -11.62 -12.29
CA ARG A 300 3.48 -11.60 -13.61
C ARG A 300 4.08 -10.50 -14.46
N LEU A 301 4.46 -10.83 -15.68
CA LEU A 301 4.80 -9.85 -16.71
C LEU A 301 3.49 -9.30 -17.30
N CYS A 302 3.36 -7.99 -17.31
CA CYS A 302 2.19 -7.29 -17.86
C CYS A 302 2.62 -6.27 -18.91
N GLY A 303 1.74 -5.99 -19.90
CA GLY A 303 1.96 -4.96 -20.92
C GLY A 303 3.02 -5.32 -21.94
N GLU A 304 3.14 -6.62 -22.25
CA GLU A 304 4.03 -7.11 -23.29
C GLU A 304 3.76 -6.42 -24.64
N GLY A 305 4.80 -6.32 -25.46
CA GLY A 305 4.74 -5.70 -26.77
C GLY A 305 4.71 -4.17 -26.80
N GLY A 306 4.84 -3.50 -25.64
CA GLY A 306 4.80 -2.05 -25.57
C GLY A 306 5.61 -1.44 -24.44
N LYS A 307 5.69 -0.10 -24.45
CA LYS A 307 6.40 0.68 -23.41
C LYS A 307 5.76 0.59 -22.02
N GLY A 308 4.55 0.05 -21.91
CA GLY A 308 3.85 -0.22 -20.65
C GLY A 308 4.28 -1.49 -19.95
N ILE A 309 5.26 -2.22 -20.50
CA ILE A 309 5.77 -3.46 -19.92
C ILE A 309 6.31 -3.25 -18.50
N ARG A 310 5.87 -4.09 -17.58
CA ARG A 310 6.18 -4.00 -16.15
C ARG A 310 6.07 -5.36 -15.47
N ILE A 311 6.58 -5.47 -14.28
CA ILE A 311 6.39 -6.63 -13.40
C ILE A 311 5.32 -6.29 -12.35
N GLU A 312 4.38 -7.20 -12.20
CA GLU A 312 3.40 -7.25 -11.12
C GLU A 312 3.87 -8.30 -10.10
N CYS A 313 4.31 -7.85 -8.93
CA CYS A 313 4.55 -8.71 -7.78
C CYS A 313 3.23 -9.00 -7.08
N ARG A 314 2.80 -10.26 -7.10
CA ARG A 314 1.50 -10.72 -6.58
C ARG A 314 1.58 -11.34 -5.18
N ILE A 315 2.76 -11.31 -4.56
CA ILE A 315 3.02 -11.91 -3.24
C ILE A 315 2.36 -11.08 -2.13
N GLY A 316 2.31 -9.74 -2.29
CA GLY A 316 1.89 -8.81 -1.27
C GLY A 316 0.44 -8.98 -0.80
N GLY A 317 0.23 -8.99 0.52
CA GLY A 317 -1.09 -8.84 1.13
C GLY A 317 -1.49 -7.37 1.26
N ALA A 318 -2.78 -7.08 1.33
CA ALA A 318 -3.28 -5.71 1.49
C ALA A 318 -2.87 -5.06 2.83
N ASP A 319 -2.37 -5.86 3.76
CA ASP A 319 -1.86 -5.47 5.07
C ASP A 319 -0.39 -5.02 5.08
N LEU A 320 0.33 -5.08 3.94
CA LEU A 320 1.72 -4.67 3.85
C LEU A 320 1.94 -3.18 4.17
N ASN A 321 3.17 -2.86 4.58
CA ASN A 321 3.66 -1.49 4.67
C ASN A 321 4.28 -1.10 3.31
N PRO A 322 3.73 -0.10 2.57
CA PRO A 322 4.19 0.20 1.22
C PRO A 322 5.63 0.73 1.17
N TYR A 323 6.07 1.43 2.20
CA TYR A 323 7.45 1.95 2.23
C TYR A 323 8.48 0.84 2.32
N LEU A 324 8.20 -0.21 3.12
CA LEU A 324 9.09 -1.36 3.25
C LEU A 324 8.98 -2.30 2.04
N ALA A 325 7.78 -2.46 1.50
CA ALA A 325 7.53 -3.33 0.36
C ALA A 325 8.15 -2.79 -0.95
N PHE A 326 8.23 -1.46 -1.12
CA PHE A 326 8.84 -0.84 -2.31
C PHE A 326 10.36 -0.64 -2.18
N ALA A 327 10.89 -0.65 -0.95
CA ALA A 327 12.32 -0.48 -0.68
C ALA A 327 13.16 -1.70 -1.12
#